data_c1fa584611a597b112fed9569e676e16
#
_entry.id   c1fa584611a597b112fed9569e676e16
#
_cell.length_a   1.000
_cell.length_b   1.000
_cell.length_c   1.000
_cell.angle_alpha   90.00
_cell.angle_beta   90.00
_cell.angle_gamma   90.00
#
_symmetry.space_group_name_H-M   'P 1'
#
loop_
_entity.id
_entity.type
_entity.pdbx_description
1 polymer ?
#
loop_
_entity_poly.entity_id
_entity_poly.type
_entity_poly.pdbx_seq_one_letter_code
_entity_poly.pdbx_strand_id
1 'polypeptide(L)' 'MTDRERADDIEAAATRWIWRMDREGRSPELDADLEAWLAGDPRRRGAFLKAEAVWTLLDR' A
#
# COMPACT_ATOMS: atom_id res chain seq x y z
N MET A 1 -1.62 24.28 10.30
CA MET A 1 -1.91 23.23 9.33
C MET A 1 -1.35 21.89 9.76
N THR A 2 -2.09 20.84 9.56
CA THR A 2 -1.63 19.52 9.98
C THR A 2 -1.10 18.75 8.79
N ASP A 3 0.02 18.08 8.99
CA ASP A 3 0.61 17.23 7.96
C ASP A 3 0.28 15.76 8.18
N ARG A 4 -0.61 15.50 9.14
CA ARG A 4 -0.98 14.13 9.44
C ARG A 4 -1.71 13.50 8.26
N GLU A 5 -1.27 12.34 7.89
CA GLU A 5 -1.88 11.58 6.82
C GLU A 5 -3.26 11.09 7.26
N ARG A 6 -4.24 11.26 6.38
CA ARG A 6 -5.62 10.87 6.69
C ARG A 6 -5.82 9.40 6.35
N ALA A 7 -6.81 8.78 7.02
CA ALA A 7 -7.09 7.36 6.78
C ALA A 7 -7.41 7.11 5.31
N ASP A 8 -8.19 8.01 4.69
CA ASP A 8 -8.53 7.87 3.27
C ASP A 8 -7.28 7.95 2.39
N ASP A 9 -6.35 8.83 2.74
CA ASP A 9 -5.11 8.97 1.98
C ASP A 9 -4.26 7.71 2.11
N ILE A 10 -4.25 7.12 3.29
CA ILE A 10 -3.49 5.90 3.52
C ILE A 10 -4.08 4.75 2.70
N GLU A 11 -5.40 4.64 2.67
CA GLU A 11 -6.06 3.59 1.90
C GLU A 11 -5.82 3.77 0.41
N ALA A 12 -5.91 5.00 -0.07
CA ALA A 12 -5.64 5.28 -1.48
C ALA A 12 -4.21 4.95 -1.86
N ALA A 13 -3.27 5.30 -0.98
CA ALA A 13 -1.86 5.00 -1.22
C ALA A 13 -1.63 3.49 -1.24
N ALA A 14 -2.27 2.75 -0.33
CA ALA A 14 -2.13 1.31 -0.28
C ALA A 14 -2.62 0.68 -1.58
N THR A 15 -3.75 1.16 -2.10
CA THR A 15 -4.29 0.66 -3.36
C THR A 15 -3.33 0.94 -4.52
N ARG A 16 -2.73 2.13 -4.53
CA ARG A 16 -1.75 2.45 -5.58
C ARG A 16 -0.53 1.53 -5.51
N TRP A 17 -0.12 1.13 -4.31
CA TRP A 17 0.98 0.18 -4.17
C TRP A 17 0.61 -1.17 -4.77
N ILE A 18 -0.62 -1.64 -4.53
CA ILE A 18 -1.08 -2.90 -5.10
C ILE A 18 -1.07 -2.84 -6.62
N TRP A 19 -1.58 -1.75 -7.20
CA TRP A 19 -1.60 -1.58 -8.65
C TRP A 19 -0.18 -1.56 -9.23
N ARG A 20 0.73 -0.88 -8.54
CA ARG A 20 2.11 -0.80 -9.00
C ARG A 20 2.76 -2.18 -9.00
N MET A 21 2.52 -2.95 -7.93
CA MET A 21 3.07 -4.30 -7.84
C MET A 21 2.50 -5.21 -8.94
N ASP A 22 1.21 -5.05 -9.23
CA ASP A 22 0.58 -5.86 -10.27
C ASP A 22 1.12 -5.51 -11.65
N ARG A 23 1.37 -4.23 -11.89
CA ARG A 23 1.83 -3.78 -13.21
C ARG A 23 3.31 -4.04 -13.44
N GLU A 24 4.13 -3.79 -12.42
CA GLU A 24 5.58 -3.87 -12.56
C GLU A 24 6.17 -5.20 -12.12
N GLY A 25 5.42 -5.98 -11.36
CA GLY A 25 5.94 -7.19 -10.75
C GLY A 25 6.76 -6.88 -9.52
N ARG A 26 7.21 -7.93 -8.84
CA ARG A 26 8.00 -7.78 -7.62
C ARG A 26 9.47 -7.65 -7.97
N SER A 27 10.15 -6.75 -7.30
CA SER A 27 11.58 -6.57 -7.46
C SER A 27 12.16 -6.15 -6.12
N PRO A 28 13.48 -6.34 -5.90
CA PRO A 28 14.09 -5.90 -4.66
C PRO A 28 13.93 -4.39 -4.43
N GLU A 29 13.99 -3.60 -5.50
CA GLU A 29 13.83 -2.16 -5.40
C GLU A 29 12.41 -1.79 -4.98
N LEU A 30 11.42 -2.42 -5.59
CA LEU A 30 10.04 -2.16 -5.26
C LEU A 30 9.73 -2.59 -3.84
N ASP A 31 10.25 -3.77 -3.44
CA ASP A 31 10.04 -4.26 -2.09
C ASP A 31 10.67 -3.33 -1.06
N ALA A 32 11.84 -2.79 -1.35
CA ALA A 32 12.49 -1.85 -0.44
C ALA A 32 11.68 -0.56 -0.29
N ASP A 33 11.15 -0.05 -1.40
CA ASP A 33 10.33 1.16 -1.38
C ASP A 33 9.05 0.92 -0.58
N LEU A 34 8.43 -0.24 -0.78
CA LEU A 34 7.21 -0.58 -0.05
C LEU A 34 7.49 -0.68 1.45
N GLU A 35 8.58 -1.35 1.83
CA GLU A 35 8.92 -1.49 3.24
C GLU A 35 9.17 -0.12 3.88
N ALA A 36 9.82 0.78 3.16
CA ALA A 36 10.05 2.13 3.66
C ALA A 36 8.72 2.85 3.89
N TRP A 37 7.78 2.70 2.97
CA TRP A 37 6.47 3.32 3.12
C TRP A 37 5.72 2.72 4.31
N LEU A 38 5.75 1.40 4.46
CA LEU A 38 5.06 0.72 5.55
C LEU A 38 5.62 1.13 6.92
N ALA A 39 6.92 1.41 6.97
CA ALA A 39 7.56 1.78 8.23
C ALA A 39 7.17 3.19 8.69
N GLY A 40 6.61 4.01 7.80
CA GLY A 40 6.32 5.40 8.13
C GLY A 40 5.15 5.60 9.07
N ASP A 41 4.20 4.65 9.10
CA ASP A 41 3.01 4.78 9.95
C ASP A 41 2.42 3.38 10.13
N PRO A 42 2.19 2.95 11.40
CA PRO A 42 1.63 1.60 11.64
C PRO A 42 0.31 1.35 10.91
N ARG A 43 -0.48 2.40 10.70
CA ARG A 43 -1.77 2.25 10.01
C ARG A 43 -1.62 1.81 8.57
N ARG A 44 -0.47 2.09 7.97
CA ARG A 44 -0.22 1.75 6.57
C ARG A 44 -0.18 0.24 6.36
N ARG A 45 0.37 -0.49 7.29
CA ARG A 45 0.43 -1.95 7.18
C ARG A 45 -0.98 -2.56 7.17
N GLY A 46 -1.85 -2.09 8.06
CA GLY A 46 -3.24 -2.56 8.09
C GLY A 46 -3.98 -2.22 6.80
N ALA A 47 -3.79 -0.99 6.31
CA ALA A 47 -4.44 -0.56 5.08
C ALA A 47 -3.94 -1.37 3.89
N PHE A 48 -2.64 -1.66 3.86
CA PHE A 48 -2.06 -2.45 2.77
C PHE A 48 -2.61 -3.87 2.77
N LEU A 49 -2.70 -4.50 3.94
CA LEU A 49 -3.25 -5.85 4.04
C LEU A 49 -4.70 -5.89 3.60
N LYS A 50 -5.47 -4.88 3.96
CA LYS A 50 -6.86 -4.77 3.55
C LYS A 50 -6.96 -4.61 2.03
N ALA A 51 -6.15 -3.75 1.45
CA ALA A 51 -6.16 -3.53 0.01
C ALA A 51 -5.77 -4.81 -0.73
N GLU A 52 -4.82 -5.54 -0.20
CA GLU A 52 -4.37 -6.79 -0.78
C GLU A 52 -5.49 -7.82 -0.79
N ALA A 53 -6.23 -7.90 0.32
CA ALA A 53 -7.36 -8.83 0.42
C ALA A 53 -8.45 -8.48 -0.57
N VAL A 54 -8.77 -7.20 -0.70
CA VAL A 54 -9.78 -6.75 -1.66
C VAL A 54 -9.34 -7.07 -3.09
N TRP A 55 -8.08 -6.82 -3.40
CA TRP A 55 -7.54 -7.09 -4.73
C TRP A 55 -7.67 -8.57 -5.06
N THR A 56 -7.33 -9.43 -4.10
CA THR A 56 -7.41 -10.87 -4.29
C THR A 56 -8.83 -11.31 -4.61
N LEU A 57 -9.81 -10.72 -3.91
CA LEU A 57 -11.21 -11.06 -4.17
C LEU A 57 -11.64 -10.63 -5.56
N LEU A 58 -11.20 -9.43 -5.99
CA LEU A 58 -11.59 -8.92 -7.30
C LEU A 58 -10.90 -9.66 -8.45
N ASP A 59 -9.75 -10.21 -8.18
CA ASP A 59 -8.95 -10.88 -9.20
C ASP A 59 -9.41 -12.32 -9.49
N ARG A 60 -10.39 -12.78 -8.76
CA ARG A 60 -10.92 -14.14 -8.95
C ARG A 60 -11.84 -14.28 -10.14
#